data_9fd5f65d4f0ff5cf2c1466f6f98812a7
#
_entry.id   9fd5f65d4f0ff5cf2c1466f6f98812a7
#
_cell.length_a   1.000
_cell.length_b   1.000
_cell.length_c   1.000
_cell.angle_alpha   90.00
_cell.angle_beta   90.00
_cell.angle_gamma   90.00
#
_symmetry.space_group_name_H-M   'P 1'
#
loop_
_entity.id
_entity.type
_entity.pdbx_description
1 polymer ?
#
loop_
_entity_poly.entity_id
_entity_poly.type
_entity_poly.pdbx_seq_one_letter_code
_entity_poly.pdbx_strand_id
1 'polypeptide(L)'
;MMIRFIVNQKHKNFFLELKRKKHGLIIIFVSYRNAYNWYCFFRRNNMKKKLFVLFLAFAMVFAFAACGGGGGSDSGSDDGTGSVYWLNMKPEADEALQGLAKAYTEETGVPCKVVTAASGSYSDTQQAEMAKSEPPTLFNVGNMSALKDWEDYCLTLDGTDFMNELTTNDFNLVNEAGETKAVGWIYESYGIITNKALLEQAGHSLDEIKDFDSLKAVADDIHARAGELGFDAFTSAGLDDSSSWRFSGHLANMPLFYEFRDDGITEKPATIKGTYMDNFKKIWDLYITDSAQDPTSLTTATGDQAEAEFGEGKAVFYQNGTWEWANLTADKFQMNPDDITMIPIYCGVEGEENAGLCSGTENCLAVNSQASEANQQATLDFLKWCVTSEKGIEVLSSIGDIPFKQAPESANGFSRAGAEMLANGKYACTWAFNLTPNVDSFRATLVTALAAYSAAPSDANWDGVVKAFVDGWAYEYDVENN
;
A
#
# COMPACT_ATOMS: atom_id res chain seq x y z
N MET A 1 41.47 23.56 -10.71
CA MET A 1 40.06 23.26 -10.50
C MET A 1 39.63 23.94 -9.20
N MET A 2 38.71 24.88 -9.26
CA MET A 2 38.25 25.61 -8.08
C MET A 2 36.87 25.05 -7.73
N ILE A 3 36.71 24.55 -6.53
CA ILE A 3 35.47 24.02 -6.01
C ILE A 3 34.88 25.04 -5.06
N ARG A 4 33.67 25.49 -5.31
CA ARG A 4 32.96 26.45 -4.46
C ARG A 4 31.67 25.80 -3.94
N PHE A 5 31.45 25.87 -2.64
CA PHE A 5 30.23 25.40 -2.01
C PHE A 5 29.31 26.60 -1.77
N ILE A 6 28.09 26.52 -2.28
CA ILE A 6 27.07 27.53 -2.07
C ILE A 6 25.91 26.89 -1.31
N VAL A 7 25.61 27.42 -0.14
CA VAL A 7 24.49 26.98 0.69
C VAL A 7 23.33 27.96 0.53
N ASN A 8 22.20 27.49 0.07
CA ASN A 8 20.98 28.27 0.06
C ASN A 8 20.17 28.00 1.32
N GLN A 9 20.26 28.89 2.30
CA GLN A 9 19.58 28.75 3.59
C GLN A 9 18.05 28.81 3.51
N LYS A 10 17.46 29.36 2.44
CA LYS A 10 15.98 29.46 2.28
C LYS A 10 15.32 28.13 1.89
N HIS A 11 16.04 27.24 1.24
CA HIS A 11 15.48 25.97 0.74
C HIS A 11 16.17 24.72 1.27
N LYS A 12 17.09 24.85 2.26
CA LYS A 12 17.88 23.74 2.83
C LYS A 12 18.62 22.87 1.78
N ASN A 13 18.95 23.45 0.61
CA ASN A 13 19.66 22.77 -0.46
C ASN A 13 21.13 23.20 -0.54
N PHE A 14 21.97 22.25 -0.87
CA PHE A 14 23.40 22.43 -1.01
C PHE A 14 23.80 22.23 -2.47
N PHE A 15 24.59 23.17 -3.03
CA PHE A 15 25.04 23.13 -4.41
C PHE A 15 26.56 22.93 -4.47
N LEU A 16 27.02 21.98 -5.28
CA LEU A 16 28.43 21.83 -5.62
C LEU A 16 28.69 22.46 -6.99
N GLU A 17 29.37 23.59 -7.03
CA GLU A 17 29.77 24.26 -8.26
C GLU A 17 31.18 23.83 -8.69
N LEU A 18 31.30 23.16 -9.84
CA LEU A 18 32.56 22.75 -10.43
C LEU A 18 32.87 23.62 -11.63
N LYS A 19 33.81 24.56 -11.49
CA LYS A 19 34.24 25.46 -12.56
C LYS A 19 35.38 24.87 -13.37
N ARG A 20 35.17 24.56 -14.65
CA ARG A 20 36.20 24.18 -15.60
C ARG A 20 36.51 25.34 -16.53
N LYS A 21 37.81 25.65 -16.72
CA LYS A 21 38.29 26.88 -17.39
C LYS A 21 37.94 27.00 -18.90
N LYS A 22 37.29 26.06 -19.57
CA LYS A 22 37.05 26.16 -21.02
C LYS A 22 35.69 25.71 -21.56
N HIS A 23 34.86 24.91 -20.88
CA HIS A 23 33.56 24.49 -21.43
C HIS A 23 32.55 24.19 -20.29
N GLY A 24 31.63 25.08 -20.02
CA GLY A 24 30.40 24.83 -19.29
C GLY A 24 30.47 24.72 -17.75
N LEU A 25 29.40 25.11 -17.12
CA LEU A 25 29.13 25.01 -15.68
C LEU A 25 28.37 23.69 -15.42
N ILE A 26 28.91 22.79 -14.60
CA ILE A 26 28.17 21.60 -14.14
C ILE A 26 27.72 21.86 -12.70
N ILE A 27 26.41 21.86 -12.48
CA ILE A 27 25.79 21.99 -11.15
C ILE A 27 25.20 20.63 -10.78
N ILE A 28 25.68 20.05 -9.66
CA ILE A 28 25.15 18.79 -9.13
C ILE A 28 24.33 19.12 -7.89
N PHE A 29 23.07 18.71 -7.87
CA PHE A 29 22.20 18.83 -6.72
C PHE A 29 22.41 17.63 -5.77
N VAL A 30 22.64 17.92 -4.47
CA VAL A 30 22.77 16.89 -3.44
C VAL A 30 21.85 17.26 -2.29
N SER A 31 21.01 16.34 -1.84
CA SER A 31 20.13 16.54 -0.68
C SER A 31 20.95 16.85 0.58
N TYR A 32 20.50 17.81 1.36
CA TYR A 32 21.16 18.28 2.58
C TYR A 32 21.43 17.16 3.60
N ARG A 33 20.52 16.20 3.70
CA ARG A 33 20.58 15.07 4.64
C ARG A 33 21.75 14.12 4.30
N ASN A 34 21.96 13.84 3.03
CA ASN A 34 23.04 12.95 2.57
C ASN A 34 24.41 13.65 2.63
N ALA A 35 24.48 14.94 2.28
CA ALA A 35 25.75 15.70 2.32
C ALA A 35 26.31 15.86 3.74
N TYR A 36 25.45 16.06 4.75
CA TYR A 36 25.87 16.19 6.16
C TYR A 36 26.43 14.87 6.72
N ASN A 37 25.79 13.76 6.43
CA ASN A 37 26.25 12.43 6.88
C ASN A 37 27.61 12.06 6.26
N TRP A 38 27.81 12.36 4.97
CA TRP A 38 29.10 12.18 4.30
C TRP A 38 30.21 13.08 4.87
N TYR A 39 29.91 14.35 5.13
CA TYR A 39 30.86 15.29 5.72
C TYR A 39 31.29 14.83 7.11
N CYS A 40 30.38 14.37 7.96
CA CYS A 40 30.69 13.85 9.30
C CYS A 40 31.51 12.55 9.21
N PHE A 41 31.22 11.65 8.26
CA PHE A 41 31.97 10.43 8.01
C PHE A 41 33.44 10.72 7.63
N PHE A 42 33.67 11.64 6.70
CA PHE A 42 35.02 11.99 6.26
C PHE A 42 35.83 12.76 7.34
N ARG A 43 35.19 13.58 8.14
CA ARG A 43 35.82 14.29 9.25
C ARG A 43 36.26 13.35 10.37
N ARG A 44 35.55 12.30 10.61
CA ARG A 44 35.81 11.31 11.68
C ARG A 44 36.94 10.33 11.31
N ASN A 45 37.19 10.05 10.05
CA ASN A 45 38.09 8.98 9.61
C ASN A 45 39.44 9.44 9.05
N ASN A 46 39.84 10.70 9.15
CA ASN A 46 41.18 11.23 8.75
C ASN A 46 41.72 10.67 7.40
N MET A 47 40.85 10.39 6.42
CA MET A 47 41.24 9.89 5.11
C MET A 47 41.95 10.96 4.28
N LYS A 48 43.16 10.65 3.83
CA LYS A 48 44.02 11.57 3.07
C LYS A 48 43.37 11.94 1.74
N LYS A 49 43.46 13.20 1.36
CA LYS A 49 42.89 13.79 0.12
C LYS A 49 43.17 13.00 -1.17
N LYS A 50 44.21 12.16 -1.20
CA LYS A 50 44.57 11.31 -2.34
C LYS A 50 43.58 10.15 -2.58
N LEU A 51 42.95 9.59 -1.53
CA LEU A 51 41.95 8.51 -1.69
C LEU A 51 40.64 9.03 -2.28
N PHE A 52 40.26 10.26 -1.95
CA PHE A 52 39.02 10.86 -2.49
C PHE A 52 39.12 11.12 -4.00
N VAL A 53 40.29 11.54 -4.48
CA VAL A 53 40.52 11.72 -5.92
C VAL A 53 40.52 10.37 -6.67
N LEU A 54 41.03 9.31 -6.05
CA LEU A 54 41.02 7.95 -6.65
C LEU A 54 39.59 7.38 -6.74
N PHE A 55 38.74 7.62 -5.73
CA PHE A 55 37.36 7.14 -5.74
C PHE A 55 36.48 7.86 -6.78
N LEU A 56 36.69 9.18 -6.96
CA LEU A 56 36.04 9.95 -8.04
C LEU A 56 36.55 9.52 -9.45
N ALA A 57 37.84 9.18 -9.57
CA ALA A 57 38.40 8.67 -10.84
C ALA A 57 37.86 7.27 -11.15
N PHE A 58 37.66 6.41 -10.15
CA PHE A 58 37.09 5.06 -10.33
C PHE A 58 35.61 5.11 -10.72
N ALA A 59 34.82 6.01 -10.12
CA ALA A 59 33.41 6.21 -10.50
C ALA A 59 33.25 6.78 -11.93
N MET A 60 34.20 7.61 -12.39
CA MET A 60 34.21 8.12 -13.78
C MET A 60 34.63 7.04 -14.80
N VAL A 61 35.49 6.10 -14.44
CA VAL A 61 35.91 4.99 -15.32
C VAL A 61 34.74 4.02 -15.54
N PHE A 62 33.91 3.77 -14.54
CA PHE A 62 32.68 2.96 -14.71
C PHE A 62 31.62 3.67 -15.55
N ALA A 63 31.49 4.99 -15.49
CA ALA A 63 30.55 5.75 -16.33
C ALA A 63 30.98 5.80 -17.83
N PHE A 64 32.30 5.68 -18.11
CA PHE A 64 32.81 5.63 -19.50
C PHE A 64 32.91 4.20 -20.08
N ALA A 65 32.93 3.17 -19.25
CA ALA A 65 32.89 1.78 -19.69
C ALA A 65 31.47 1.35 -20.14
N ALA A 66 30.41 2.12 -19.76
CA ALA A 66 29.04 1.90 -20.23
C ALA A 66 28.76 2.52 -21.62
N CYS A 67 29.70 3.31 -22.18
CA CYS A 67 29.55 3.98 -23.47
C CYS A 67 30.65 3.64 -24.48
N GLY A 68 31.28 2.47 -24.41
CA GLY A 68 32.31 2.12 -25.35
C GLY A 68 32.58 0.62 -25.44
N GLY A 69 31.78 -0.09 -26.19
CA GLY A 69 32.02 -1.49 -26.46
C GLY A 69 30.93 -2.14 -27.28
N GLY A 70 31.08 -2.09 -28.59
CA GLY A 70 30.63 -3.12 -29.51
C GLY A 70 29.14 -3.33 -29.67
N GLY A 71 28.60 -2.90 -30.79
CA GLY A 71 27.33 -3.35 -31.34
C GLY A 71 27.24 -4.87 -31.32
N GLY A 72 26.33 -5.33 -30.54
CA GLY A 72 25.50 -6.46 -30.77
C GLY A 72 24.11 -5.87 -30.79
N SER A 73 23.64 -5.49 -31.95
CA SER A 73 22.23 -5.49 -32.23
C SER A 73 21.82 -6.95 -32.10
N ASP A 74 21.43 -7.35 -30.89
CA ASP A 74 20.42 -8.36 -30.75
C ASP A 74 19.12 -7.70 -31.25
N SER A 75 19.02 -7.61 -32.58
CA SER A 75 17.76 -7.72 -33.23
C SER A 75 17.32 -9.15 -32.90
N GLY A 76 16.75 -9.34 -31.70
CA GLY A 76 15.89 -10.47 -31.49
C GLY A 76 14.93 -10.40 -32.65
N SER A 77 14.97 -11.40 -33.51
CA SER A 77 13.90 -11.66 -34.44
C SER A 77 12.66 -11.60 -33.59
N ASP A 78 11.78 -10.61 -33.88
CA ASP A 78 10.40 -10.62 -33.42
C ASP A 78 9.80 -11.90 -34.02
N ASP A 79 9.89 -12.96 -33.27
CA ASP A 79 9.33 -14.25 -33.66
C ASP A 79 7.82 -14.28 -33.44
N GLY A 80 7.24 -13.15 -33.09
CA GLY A 80 5.82 -12.98 -32.83
C GLY A 80 5.38 -13.49 -31.45
N THR A 81 6.30 -13.92 -30.59
CA THR A 81 5.97 -14.54 -29.29
C THR A 81 5.58 -13.51 -28.22
N GLY A 82 6.01 -12.23 -28.38
CA GLY A 82 5.76 -11.17 -27.39
C GLY A 82 6.51 -11.38 -26.07
N SER A 83 6.21 -10.52 -25.12
CA SER A 83 6.78 -10.59 -23.77
C SER A 83 5.85 -9.96 -22.75
N VAL A 84 5.99 -10.34 -21.48
CA VAL A 84 5.24 -9.78 -20.34
C VAL A 84 6.16 -8.92 -19.47
N TYR A 85 5.71 -7.72 -19.16
CA TYR A 85 6.34 -6.86 -18.18
C TYR A 85 5.29 -6.40 -17.16
N TRP A 86 5.32 -6.99 -15.96
CA TRP A 86 4.40 -6.67 -14.88
C TRP A 86 5.01 -5.63 -13.94
N LEU A 87 4.36 -4.48 -13.80
CA LEU A 87 4.64 -3.51 -12.76
C LEU A 87 3.76 -3.83 -11.55
N ASN A 88 4.37 -4.42 -10.52
CA ASN A 88 3.70 -4.87 -9.30
C ASN A 88 3.68 -3.78 -8.22
N MET A 89 2.53 -3.63 -7.54
CA MET A 89 2.35 -2.70 -6.43
C MET A 89 2.52 -3.32 -5.02
N LYS A 90 2.68 -4.66 -4.93
CA LYS A 90 2.71 -5.42 -3.67
C LYS A 90 4.15 -5.83 -3.32
N PRO A 91 4.90 -5.05 -2.50
CA PRO A 91 6.28 -5.38 -2.13
C PRO A 91 6.38 -6.72 -1.39
N GLU A 92 5.40 -7.06 -0.57
CA GLU A 92 5.29 -8.30 0.19
C GLU A 92 5.15 -9.54 -0.71
N ALA A 93 4.65 -9.36 -1.93
CA ALA A 93 4.48 -10.43 -2.91
C ALA A 93 5.65 -10.55 -3.91
N ASP A 94 6.69 -9.70 -3.81
CA ASP A 94 7.76 -9.62 -4.83
C ASP A 94 8.40 -10.97 -5.11
N GLU A 95 8.87 -11.70 -4.09
CA GLU A 95 9.54 -12.99 -4.26
C GLU A 95 8.63 -14.03 -4.93
N ALA A 96 7.36 -14.09 -4.50
CA ALA A 96 6.37 -15.00 -5.06
C ALA A 96 6.09 -14.70 -6.54
N LEU A 97 5.93 -13.42 -6.89
CA LEU A 97 5.67 -12.99 -8.28
C LEU A 97 6.90 -13.13 -9.20
N GLN A 98 8.12 -12.92 -8.69
CA GLN A 98 9.35 -13.23 -9.42
C GLN A 98 9.43 -14.73 -9.73
N GLY A 99 9.08 -15.59 -8.75
CA GLY A 99 8.99 -17.04 -8.93
C GLY A 99 7.94 -17.44 -9.97
N LEU A 100 6.79 -16.78 -9.96
CA LEU A 100 5.69 -16.98 -10.93
C LEU A 100 6.13 -16.64 -12.35
N ALA A 101 6.75 -15.47 -12.55
CA ALA A 101 7.25 -15.02 -13.84
C ALA A 101 8.31 -15.98 -14.42
N LYS A 102 9.20 -16.46 -13.55
CA LYS A 102 10.20 -17.46 -13.93
C LYS A 102 9.55 -18.78 -14.35
N ALA A 103 8.58 -19.31 -13.59
CA ALA A 103 7.88 -20.55 -13.91
C ALA A 103 7.15 -20.44 -15.25
N TYR A 104 6.45 -19.33 -15.50
CA TYR A 104 5.80 -19.08 -16.78
C TYR A 104 6.79 -19.07 -17.96
N THR A 105 7.91 -18.37 -17.81
CA THR A 105 8.94 -18.33 -18.85
C THR A 105 9.56 -19.72 -19.12
N GLU A 106 9.81 -20.50 -18.07
CA GLU A 106 10.36 -21.87 -18.20
C GLU A 106 9.38 -22.82 -18.90
N GLU A 107 8.07 -22.68 -18.65
CA GLU A 107 7.04 -23.54 -19.21
C GLU A 107 6.69 -23.15 -20.65
N THR A 108 6.55 -21.85 -20.93
CA THR A 108 6.01 -21.37 -22.22
C THR A 108 7.07 -20.88 -23.19
N GLY A 109 8.26 -20.53 -22.71
CA GLY A 109 9.29 -19.83 -23.48
C GLY A 109 9.05 -18.33 -23.64
N VAL A 110 7.91 -17.80 -23.20
CA VAL A 110 7.58 -16.37 -23.26
C VAL A 110 8.32 -15.61 -22.15
N PRO A 111 9.13 -14.60 -22.47
CA PRO A 111 9.81 -13.81 -21.47
C PRO A 111 8.81 -13.08 -20.57
N CYS A 112 8.95 -13.25 -19.27
CA CYS A 112 8.14 -12.55 -18.27
C CYS A 112 9.05 -11.94 -17.21
N LYS A 113 8.86 -10.66 -16.91
CA LYS A 113 9.57 -9.97 -15.82
C LYS A 113 8.59 -9.22 -14.92
N VAL A 114 8.94 -9.13 -13.64
CA VAL A 114 8.23 -8.32 -12.66
C VAL A 114 9.14 -7.21 -12.15
N VAL A 115 8.62 -6.01 -12.01
CA VAL A 115 9.27 -4.89 -11.31
C VAL A 115 8.32 -4.43 -10.23
N THR A 116 8.80 -4.40 -9.00
CA THR A 116 7.98 -4.08 -7.83
C THR A 116 8.29 -2.67 -7.33
N ALA A 117 7.26 -1.86 -7.15
CA ALA A 117 7.36 -0.55 -6.52
C ALA A 117 7.56 -0.70 -5.01
N ALA A 118 8.29 0.23 -4.40
CA ALA A 118 8.37 0.29 -2.94
C ALA A 118 7.02 0.70 -2.33
N SER A 119 6.78 0.30 -1.07
CA SER A 119 5.57 0.67 -0.35
C SER A 119 5.33 2.18 -0.38
N GLY A 120 4.11 2.62 -0.69
CA GLY A 120 3.72 4.02 -0.78
C GLY A 120 4.26 4.80 -1.98
N SER A 121 4.96 4.15 -2.94
CA SER A 121 5.56 4.82 -4.10
C SER A 121 5.06 4.33 -5.45
N TYR A 122 3.94 3.60 -5.49
CA TYR A 122 3.47 2.98 -6.73
C TYR A 122 3.15 4.02 -7.81
N SER A 123 2.43 5.08 -7.49
CA SER A 123 2.03 6.13 -8.46
C SER A 123 3.23 6.79 -9.14
N ASP A 124 4.24 7.21 -8.36
CA ASP A 124 5.48 7.79 -8.90
C ASP A 124 6.26 6.79 -9.77
N THR A 125 6.31 5.53 -9.31
CA THR A 125 6.98 4.44 -10.04
C THR A 125 6.25 4.15 -11.34
N GLN A 126 4.92 4.08 -11.33
CA GLN A 126 4.09 3.86 -12.51
C GLN A 126 4.30 4.95 -13.57
N GLN A 127 4.28 6.21 -13.17
CA GLN A 127 4.56 7.33 -14.10
C GLN A 127 5.95 7.20 -14.74
N ALA A 128 6.97 6.84 -13.92
CA ALA A 128 8.34 6.69 -14.40
C ALA A 128 8.50 5.48 -15.34
N GLU A 129 7.86 4.35 -15.02
CA GLU A 129 7.93 3.12 -15.83
C GLU A 129 7.15 3.25 -17.14
N MET A 130 5.95 3.86 -17.11
CA MET A 130 5.12 4.10 -18.29
C MET A 130 5.74 5.10 -19.28
N ALA A 131 6.65 5.96 -18.83
CA ALA A 131 7.39 6.89 -19.69
C ALA A 131 8.59 6.26 -20.42
N LYS A 132 8.92 5.00 -20.18
CA LYS A 132 10.04 4.31 -20.83
C LYS A 132 9.72 3.94 -22.29
N SER A 133 10.77 3.64 -23.07
CA SER A 133 10.62 3.12 -24.45
C SER A 133 9.98 1.73 -24.49
N GLU A 134 10.13 0.96 -23.42
CA GLU A 134 9.50 -0.34 -23.21
C GLU A 134 8.73 -0.30 -21.90
N PRO A 135 7.51 0.24 -21.89
CA PRO A 135 6.70 0.38 -20.70
C PRO A 135 6.14 -0.99 -20.26
N PRO A 136 5.63 -1.09 -19.02
CA PRO A 136 4.89 -2.25 -18.56
C PRO A 136 3.75 -2.63 -19.52
N THR A 137 3.61 -3.93 -19.76
CA THR A 137 2.47 -4.50 -20.50
C THR A 137 1.31 -4.87 -19.59
N LEU A 138 1.60 -5.07 -18.30
CA LEU A 138 0.68 -5.35 -17.22
C LEU A 138 0.97 -4.41 -16.05
N PHE A 139 -0.04 -3.71 -15.55
CA PHE A 139 0.11 -2.74 -14.46
C PHE A 139 -1.16 -2.65 -13.61
N ASN A 140 -1.02 -2.12 -12.40
CA ASN A 140 -2.13 -1.98 -11.48
C ASN A 140 -2.85 -0.62 -11.66
N VAL A 141 -4.18 -0.67 -11.61
CA VAL A 141 -5.08 0.49 -11.51
C VAL A 141 -5.93 0.28 -10.27
N GLY A 142 -5.67 1.03 -9.21
CA GLY A 142 -6.22 0.71 -7.88
C GLY A 142 -7.72 1.02 -7.72
N ASN A 143 -8.26 2.04 -8.41
CA ASN A 143 -9.63 2.51 -8.24
C ASN A 143 -10.11 3.31 -9.46
N MET A 144 -11.37 3.77 -9.42
CA MET A 144 -11.98 4.53 -10.51
C MET A 144 -11.32 5.88 -10.78
N SER A 145 -10.71 6.52 -9.77
CA SER A 145 -9.96 7.77 -9.97
C SER A 145 -8.69 7.50 -10.78
N ALA A 146 -7.93 6.48 -10.38
CA ALA A 146 -6.75 6.06 -11.12
C ALA A 146 -7.10 5.56 -12.53
N LEU A 147 -8.29 4.95 -12.73
CA LEU A 147 -8.73 4.56 -14.06
C LEU A 147 -8.90 5.76 -14.99
N LYS A 148 -9.45 6.88 -14.52
CA LYS A 148 -9.57 8.10 -15.34
C LYS A 148 -8.21 8.59 -15.85
N ASP A 149 -7.17 8.51 -15.03
CA ASP A 149 -5.82 8.93 -15.40
C ASP A 149 -5.14 7.99 -16.41
N TRP A 150 -5.46 6.70 -16.34
CA TRP A 150 -4.79 5.65 -17.09
C TRP A 150 -5.67 4.96 -18.15
N GLU A 151 -6.92 5.36 -18.34
CA GLU A 151 -7.88 4.67 -19.22
C GLU A 151 -7.37 4.51 -20.66
N ASP A 152 -6.71 5.52 -21.22
CA ASP A 152 -6.12 5.49 -22.56
C ASP A 152 -5.05 4.41 -22.72
N TYR A 153 -4.47 3.95 -21.62
CA TYR A 153 -3.48 2.87 -21.57
C TYR A 153 -4.12 1.51 -21.24
N CYS A 154 -5.42 1.44 -20.95
CA CYS A 154 -6.09 0.22 -20.56
C CYS A 154 -6.79 -0.44 -21.74
N LEU A 155 -6.38 -1.67 -22.06
CA LEU A 155 -7.07 -2.50 -23.05
C LEU A 155 -8.46 -2.87 -22.52
N THR A 156 -9.48 -2.91 -23.42
CA THR A 156 -10.79 -3.47 -23.08
C THR A 156 -10.66 -5.00 -22.93
N LEU A 157 -11.03 -5.52 -21.76
CA LEU A 157 -10.84 -6.94 -21.40
C LEU A 157 -12.06 -7.80 -21.66
N ASP A 158 -13.22 -7.21 -21.95
CA ASP A 158 -14.47 -7.93 -22.22
C ASP A 158 -14.29 -8.94 -23.35
N GLY A 159 -14.76 -10.16 -23.12
CA GLY A 159 -14.70 -11.25 -24.09
C GLY A 159 -13.34 -11.96 -24.18
N THR A 160 -12.36 -11.58 -23.39
CA THR A 160 -11.10 -12.33 -23.31
C THR A 160 -11.26 -13.64 -22.55
N ASP A 161 -10.42 -14.63 -22.84
CA ASP A 161 -10.46 -15.93 -22.18
C ASP A 161 -10.18 -15.85 -20.67
N PHE A 162 -9.37 -14.89 -20.26
CA PHE A 162 -9.09 -14.61 -18.85
C PHE A 162 -10.37 -14.21 -18.08
N MET A 163 -11.20 -13.33 -18.65
CA MET A 163 -12.46 -12.90 -18.05
C MET A 163 -13.45 -14.06 -17.81
N ASN A 164 -13.38 -15.10 -18.66
CA ASN A 164 -14.23 -16.28 -18.49
C ASN A 164 -13.92 -17.09 -17.23
N GLU A 165 -12.80 -16.88 -16.57
CA GLU A 165 -12.41 -17.59 -15.34
C GLU A 165 -12.89 -16.91 -14.06
N LEU A 166 -13.40 -15.68 -14.13
CA LEU A 166 -13.94 -14.96 -12.97
C LEU A 166 -15.19 -15.65 -12.40
N THR A 167 -15.34 -15.60 -11.08
CA THR A 167 -16.53 -16.00 -10.33
C THR A 167 -17.47 -14.83 -10.05
N THR A 168 -16.93 -13.59 -10.06
CA THR A 168 -17.65 -12.32 -9.92
C THR A 168 -16.97 -11.21 -10.71
N ASN A 169 -17.73 -10.21 -11.11
CA ASN A 169 -17.24 -8.98 -11.71
C ASN A 169 -17.23 -7.79 -10.73
N ASP A 170 -17.58 -7.99 -9.47
CA ASP A 170 -17.78 -6.93 -8.47
C ASP A 170 -16.49 -6.17 -8.15
N PHE A 171 -15.33 -6.75 -8.47
CA PHE A 171 -14.02 -6.16 -8.22
C PHE A 171 -13.38 -5.53 -9.47
N ASN A 172 -14.11 -5.50 -10.60
CA ASN A 172 -13.58 -4.95 -11.84
C ASN A 172 -13.79 -3.44 -11.92
N LEU A 173 -12.88 -2.76 -12.62
CA LEU A 173 -13.05 -1.36 -12.96
C LEU A 173 -13.61 -1.23 -14.37
N VAL A 174 -14.75 -0.56 -14.46
CA VAL A 174 -15.53 -0.40 -15.69
C VAL A 174 -15.62 1.09 -16.00
N ASN A 175 -15.32 1.47 -17.24
CA ASN A 175 -15.40 2.86 -17.67
C ASN A 175 -16.85 3.33 -17.91
N GLU A 176 -17.04 4.62 -18.23
CA GLU A 176 -18.37 5.20 -18.49
C GLU A 176 -19.10 4.55 -19.69
N ALA A 177 -18.35 3.94 -20.62
CA ALA A 177 -18.93 3.21 -21.77
C ALA A 177 -19.39 1.78 -21.41
N GLY A 178 -19.17 1.33 -20.17
CA GLY A 178 -19.51 -0.02 -19.73
C GLY A 178 -18.47 -1.06 -20.11
N GLU A 179 -17.24 -0.66 -20.46
CA GLU A 179 -16.15 -1.56 -20.82
C GLU A 179 -15.27 -1.87 -19.61
N THR A 180 -14.94 -3.14 -19.40
CA THR A 180 -14.00 -3.58 -18.35
C THR A 180 -12.57 -3.19 -18.75
N LYS A 181 -11.93 -2.32 -18.00
CA LYS A 181 -10.57 -1.79 -18.25
C LYS A 181 -9.51 -2.37 -17.31
N ALA A 182 -9.90 -2.80 -16.11
CA ALA A 182 -9.02 -3.51 -15.20
C ALA A 182 -9.81 -4.56 -14.42
N VAL A 183 -9.14 -5.66 -14.06
CA VAL A 183 -9.75 -6.80 -13.38
C VAL A 183 -9.16 -6.94 -11.99
N GLY A 184 -10.03 -6.97 -10.99
CA GLY A 184 -9.66 -7.33 -9.62
C GLY A 184 -9.18 -8.78 -9.59
N TRP A 185 -7.86 -8.95 -9.39
CA TRP A 185 -7.24 -10.28 -9.42
C TRP A 185 -7.04 -10.89 -8.02
N ILE A 186 -7.00 -10.03 -7.01
CA ILE A 186 -6.96 -10.39 -5.59
C ILE A 186 -7.93 -9.45 -4.88
N TYR A 187 -8.73 -9.97 -3.97
CA TYR A 187 -9.45 -9.18 -2.98
C TYR A 187 -8.89 -9.46 -1.59
N GLU A 188 -9.00 -8.48 -0.73
CA GLU A 188 -8.41 -8.49 0.59
C GLU A 188 -9.39 -7.96 1.62
N SER A 189 -9.12 -8.27 2.87
CA SER A 189 -9.89 -7.73 3.99
C SER A 189 -8.95 -7.09 5.00
N TYR A 190 -9.41 -6.07 5.69
CA TYR A 190 -8.72 -5.51 6.84
C TYR A 190 -9.68 -5.36 8.02
N GLY A 191 -9.07 -5.31 9.17
CA GLY A 191 -9.74 -5.24 10.47
C GLY A 191 -8.73 -4.92 11.56
N ILE A 192 -8.93 -5.52 12.72
CA ILE A 192 -8.00 -5.49 13.84
C ILE A 192 -7.44 -6.89 14.02
N ILE A 193 -6.19 -7.11 13.62
CA ILE A 193 -5.48 -8.36 13.90
C ILE A 193 -5.29 -8.46 15.40
N THR A 194 -5.68 -9.60 15.97
CA THR A 194 -5.76 -9.80 17.42
C THR A 194 -4.91 -11.01 17.82
N ASN A 195 -4.00 -10.82 18.77
CA ASN A 195 -3.25 -11.89 19.43
C ASN A 195 -4.07 -12.47 20.57
N LYS A 196 -4.72 -13.62 20.32
CA LYS A 196 -5.58 -14.30 21.29
C LYS A 196 -4.83 -14.76 22.53
N ALA A 197 -3.57 -15.21 22.36
CA ALA A 197 -2.76 -15.69 23.47
C ALA A 197 -2.43 -14.56 24.46
N LEU A 198 -2.08 -13.36 23.95
CA LEU A 198 -1.87 -12.19 24.81
C LEU A 198 -3.18 -11.68 25.42
N LEU A 199 -4.28 -11.73 24.67
CA LEU A 199 -5.60 -11.36 25.16
C LEU A 199 -5.99 -12.26 26.36
N GLU A 200 -5.82 -13.58 26.24
CA GLU A 200 -6.05 -14.53 27.33
C GLU A 200 -5.08 -14.34 28.50
N GLN A 201 -3.80 -14.03 28.24
CA GLN A 201 -2.83 -13.69 29.28
C GLN A 201 -3.25 -12.43 30.06
N ALA A 202 -3.88 -11.47 29.40
CA ALA A 202 -4.46 -10.30 30.05
C ALA A 202 -5.75 -10.62 30.84
N GLY A 203 -6.32 -11.82 30.69
CA GLY A 203 -7.53 -12.27 31.38
C GLY A 203 -8.82 -11.96 30.62
N HIS A 204 -8.73 -11.67 29.32
CA HIS A 204 -9.85 -11.40 28.44
C HIS A 204 -10.05 -12.49 27.39
N SER A 205 -11.17 -12.43 26.66
CA SER A 205 -11.49 -13.33 25.56
C SER A 205 -12.09 -12.57 24.36
N LEU A 206 -12.03 -13.17 23.16
CA LEU A 206 -12.67 -12.60 21.97
C LEU A 206 -14.18 -12.41 22.12
N ASP A 207 -14.83 -13.29 22.90
CA ASP A 207 -16.29 -13.25 23.11
C ASP A 207 -16.75 -12.00 23.87
N GLU A 208 -15.84 -11.32 24.55
CA GLU A 208 -16.11 -10.04 25.23
C GLU A 208 -16.19 -8.87 24.24
N ILE A 209 -15.52 -8.96 23.07
CA ILE A 209 -15.38 -7.87 22.11
C ILE A 209 -16.47 -7.99 21.02
N LYS A 210 -17.50 -7.15 21.09
CA LYS A 210 -18.67 -7.18 20.20
C LYS A 210 -18.99 -5.86 19.52
N ASP A 211 -18.50 -4.78 20.08
CA ASP A 211 -18.73 -3.39 19.69
C ASP A 211 -17.57 -2.51 20.18
N PHE A 212 -17.63 -1.22 19.89
CA PHE A 212 -16.61 -0.26 20.31
C PHE A 212 -16.47 -0.17 21.84
N ASP A 213 -17.58 -0.16 22.57
CA ASP A 213 -17.52 0.03 24.02
C ASP A 213 -16.84 -1.16 24.72
N SER A 214 -17.12 -2.37 24.26
CA SER A 214 -16.47 -3.58 24.77
C SER A 214 -15.00 -3.68 24.33
N LEU A 215 -14.66 -3.32 23.07
CA LEU A 215 -13.26 -3.23 22.62
C LEU A 215 -12.49 -2.21 23.46
N LYS A 216 -13.07 -1.04 23.67
CA LYS A 216 -12.45 0.02 24.49
C LYS A 216 -12.23 -0.43 25.93
N ALA A 217 -13.20 -1.08 26.55
CA ALA A 217 -13.05 -1.57 27.92
C ALA A 217 -11.90 -2.57 28.07
N VAL A 218 -11.73 -3.48 27.11
CA VAL A 218 -10.62 -4.43 27.06
C VAL A 218 -9.29 -3.71 26.82
N ALA A 219 -9.24 -2.77 25.88
CA ALA A 219 -8.01 -2.03 25.57
C ALA A 219 -7.57 -1.15 26.75
N ASP A 220 -8.48 -0.39 27.35
CA ASP A 220 -8.20 0.45 28.53
C ASP A 220 -7.61 -0.39 29.69
N ASP A 221 -8.16 -1.59 29.96
CA ASP A 221 -7.66 -2.46 31.01
C ASP A 221 -6.24 -2.98 30.70
N ILE A 222 -5.99 -3.42 29.47
CA ILE A 222 -4.66 -3.88 29.05
C ILE A 222 -3.66 -2.74 29.14
N HIS A 223 -3.98 -1.55 28.59
CA HIS A 223 -3.11 -0.38 28.63
C HIS A 223 -2.77 0.05 30.07
N ALA A 224 -3.76 0.07 30.94
CA ALA A 224 -3.56 0.42 32.36
C ALA A 224 -2.59 -0.55 33.08
N ARG A 225 -2.51 -1.79 32.61
CA ARG A 225 -1.64 -2.86 33.16
C ARG A 225 -0.44 -3.17 32.28
N ALA A 226 -0.16 -2.37 31.24
CA ALA A 226 0.89 -2.66 30.26
C ALA A 226 2.28 -2.90 30.92
N GLY A 227 2.60 -2.14 31.96
CA GLY A 227 3.84 -2.31 32.73
C GLY A 227 3.93 -3.61 33.51
N GLU A 228 2.81 -4.21 33.94
CA GLU A 228 2.72 -5.52 34.57
C GLU A 228 2.73 -6.65 33.53
N LEU A 229 1.97 -6.48 32.46
CA LEU A 229 1.77 -7.48 31.41
C LEU A 229 3.01 -7.62 30.50
N GLY A 230 3.79 -6.54 30.32
CA GLY A 230 4.93 -6.48 29.42
C GLY A 230 4.57 -6.26 27.95
N PHE A 231 3.31 -5.97 27.67
CA PHE A 231 2.75 -5.59 26.36
C PHE A 231 1.61 -4.58 26.54
N ASP A 232 1.27 -3.86 25.49
CA ASP A 232 0.21 -2.87 25.47
C ASP A 232 -1.02 -3.34 24.67
N ALA A 233 -2.10 -2.55 24.64
CA ALA A 233 -3.28 -2.89 23.88
C ALA A 233 -3.02 -2.79 22.37
N PHE A 234 -2.69 -1.61 21.85
CA PHE A 234 -2.48 -1.40 20.41
C PHE A 234 -1.03 -1.22 20.04
N THR A 235 -0.68 -1.61 18.81
CA THR A 235 0.55 -1.18 18.13
C THR A 235 0.53 0.31 17.86
N SER A 236 1.69 0.89 17.51
CA SER A 236 1.80 2.30 17.12
C SER A 236 0.83 2.67 16.01
N ALA A 237 0.24 3.86 16.13
CA ALA A 237 -0.59 4.41 15.06
C ALA A 237 0.19 4.71 13.78
N GLY A 238 1.44 5.14 13.83
CA GLY A 238 2.32 5.38 12.68
C GLY A 238 1.74 6.26 11.57
N LEU A 239 2.18 7.52 11.47
CA LEU A 239 1.72 8.47 10.44
C LEU A 239 2.82 8.85 9.45
N ASP A 240 3.89 8.06 9.32
CA ASP A 240 4.84 8.22 8.23
C ASP A 240 4.28 7.64 6.91
N ASP A 241 4.96 7.88 5.79
CA ASP A 241 4.48 7.47 4.46
C ASP A 241 4.30 5.95 4.33
N SER A 242 5.05 5.14 5.10
CA SER A 242 4.93 3.68 5.07
C SER A 242 3.72 3.13 5.82
N SER A 243 3.05 3.94 6.65
CA SER A 243 2.05 3.48 7.61
C SER A 243 0.76 4.28 7.63
N SER A 244 0.79 5.54 7.23
CA SER A 244 -0.34 6.49 7.36
C SER A 244 -1.60 6.06 6.61
N TRP A 245 -1.47 5.26 5.55
CA TRP A 245 -2.59 4.71 4.78
C TRP A 245 -3.53 3.84 5.63
N ARG A 246 -3.03 3.18 6.67
CA ARG A 246 -3.86 2.41 7.61
C ARG A 246 -4.92 3.28 8.30
N PHE A 247 -4.63 4.55 8.52
CA PHE A 247 -5.49 5.49 9.24
C PHE A 247 -6.23 6.44 8.32
N SER A 248 -5.56 6.93 7.27
CA SER A 248 -6.16 7.84 6.28
C SER A 248 -6.97 7.14 5.18
N GLY A 249 -6.84 5.83 5.06
CA GLY A 249 -7.61 4.97 4.17
C GLY A 249 -8.52 4.03 4.97
N HIS A 250 -7.93 3.05 5.64
CA HIS A 250 -8.70 1.98 6.30
C HIS A 250 -9.57 2.48 7.44
N LEU A 251 -8.99 3.25 8.38
CA LEU A 251 -9.78 3.77 9.48
C LEU A 251 -10.76 4.84 9.01
N ALA A 252 -10.32 5.71 8.08
CA ALA A 252 -11.15 6.71 7.43
C ALA A 252 -12.30 6.11 6.58
N ASN A 253 -12.17 4.84 6.17
CA ASN A 253 -13.26 4.11 5.52
C ASN A 253 -14.50 3.99 6.39
N MET A 254 -14.36 3.88 7.71
CA MET A 254 -15.48 3.62 8.61
C MET A 254 -16.55 4.74 8.55
N PRO A 255 -16.21 6.03 8.73
CA PRO A 255 -17.18 7.09 8.59
C PRO A 255 -17.77 7.20 7.18
N LEU A 256 -17.00 6.92 6.12
CA LEU A 256 -17.49 6.90 4.75
C LEU A 256 -18.46 5.75 4.52
N PHE A 257 -18.09 4.53 4.92
CA PHE A 257 -18.92 3.33 4.73
C PHE A 257 -20.28 3.49 5.39
N TYR A 258 -20.35 3.93 6.65
CA TYR A 258 -21.61 4.09 7.34
C TYR A 258 -22.45 5.21 6.75
N GLU A 259 -21.86 6.35 6.38
CA GLU A 259 -22.57 7.44 5.72
C GLU A 259 -23.13 6.99 4.35
N PHE A 260 -22.31 6.32 3.53
CA PHE A 260 -22.73 5.88 2.20
C PHE A 260 -23.80 4.80 2.27
N ARG A 261 -23.68 3.86 3.20
CA ARG A 261 -24.72 2.84 3.46
C ARG A 261 -26.06 3.49 3.82
N ASP A 262 -26.05 4.42 4.76
CA ASP A 262 -27.27 5.01 5.30
C ASP A 262 -27.90 6.01 4.33
N ASP A 263 -27.11 6.68 3.52
CA ASP A 263 -27.57 7.60 2.47
C ASP A 263 -27.82 6.92 1.11
N GLY A 264 -27.49 5.62 0.96
CA GLY A 264 -27.63 4.87 -0.29
C GLY A 264 -26.70 5.37 -1.39
N ILE A 265 -25.49 5.83 -1.05
CA ILE A 265 -24.49 6.33 -1.99
C ILE A 265 -23.73 5.15 -2.58
N THR A 266 -23.77 4.99 -3.90
CA THR A 266 -23.09 3.92 -4.65
C THR A 266 -22.08 4.45 -5.67
N GLU A 267 -22.06 5.77 -5.92
CA GLU A 267 -21.17 6.43 -6.84
C GLU A 267 -20.45 7.59 -6.12
N LYS A 268 -19.34 8.06 -6.67
CA LYS A 268 -18.54 9.16 -6.10
C LYS A 268 -19.39 10.43 -5.94
N PRO A 269 -19.72 10.86 -4.70
CA PRO A 269 -20.48 12.09 -4.49
C PRO A 269 -19.57 13.33 -4.57
N ALA A 270 -20.10 14.44 -5.03
CA ALA A 270 -19.38 15.73 -5.04
C ALA A 270 -19.05 16.24 -3.63
N THR A 271 -19.85 15.88 -2.65
CA THR A 271 -19.67 16.28 -1.25
C THR A 271 -20.11 15.15 -0.33
N ILE A 272 -19.52 15.10 0.87
CA ILE A 272 -19.90 14.22 1.98
C ILE A 272 -20.34 15.06 3.16
N LYS A 273 -21.12 14.48 4.08
CA LYS A 273 -21.67 15.18 5.25
C LYS A 273 -20.76 15.13 6.47
N GLY A 274 -19.94 14.08 6.58
CA GLY A 274 -19.15 13.78 7.78
C GLY A 274 -20.02 13.31 8.97
N THR A 275 -21.13 12.62 8.67
CA THR A 275 -22.12 12.17 9.67
C THR A 275 -21.48 11.37 10.82
N TYR A 276 -20.46 10.57 10.50
CA TYR A 276 -19.80 9.67 11.44
C TYR A 276 -18.40 10.12 11.90
N MET A 277 -18.11 11.44 11.84
CA MET A 277 -16.81 11.96 12.27
C MET A 277 -16.56 11.82 13.78
N ASP A 278 -17.60 11.86 14.60
CA ASP A 278 -17.47 11.57 16.04
C ASP A 278 -17.13 10.10 16.32
N ASN A 279 -17.59 9.18 15.47
CA ASN A 279 -17.26 7.78 15.53
C ASN A 279 -15.80 7.54 15.07
N PHE A 280 -15.36 8.24 14.04
CA PHE A 280 -13.95 8.25 13.65
C PHE A 280 -13.06 8.76 14.78
N LYS A 281 -13.48 9.82 15.48
CA LYS A 281 -12.76 10.34 16.64
C LYS A 281 -12.60 9.29 17.74
N LYS A 282 -13.67 8.58 18.09
CA LYS A 282 -13.66 7.56 19.14
C LYS A 282 -12.59 6.51 18.89
N ILE A 283 -12.57 5.92 17.68
CA ILE A 283 -11.62 4.88 17.35
C ILE A 283 -10.21 5.42 17.19
N TRP A 284 -10.04 6.64 16.64
CA TRP A 284 -8.73 7.28 16.54
C TRP A 284 -8.15 7.57 17.93
N ASP A 285 -8.95 8.15 18.82
CA ASP A 285 -8.54 8.40 20.21
C ASP A 285 -8.08 7.10 20.89
N LEU A 286 -8.80 6.00 20.72
CA LEU A 286 -8.44 4.71 21.30
C LEU A 286 -7.05 4.23 20.81
N TYR A 287 -6.76 4.34 19.50
CA TYR A 287 -5.45 3.95 18.96
C TYR A 287 -4.30 4.81 19.48
N ILE A 288 -4.50 6.10 19.67
CA ILE A 288 -3.42 6.99 20.12
C ILE A 288 -3.26 7.05 21.63
N THR A 289 -4.26 6.63 22.42
CA THR A 289 -4.17 6.60 23.88
C THR A 289 -3.73 5.24 24.41
N ASP A 290 -4.17 4.14 23.81
CA ASP A 290 -3.99 2.79 24.34
C ASP A 290 -2.85 2.02 23.61
N SER A 291 -1.79 2.74 23.30
CA SER A 291 -0.54 2.20 22.74
C SER A 291 0.69 2.75 23.47
N ALA A 292 1.81 2.04 23.34
CA ALA A 292 3.09 2.48 23.93
C ALA A 292 3.70 3.70 23.22
N GLN A 293 3.24 4.03 22.02
CA GLN A 293 3.77 5.13 21.21
C GLN A 293 3.25 6.49 21.70
N ASP A 294 4.18 7.42 21.93
CA ASP A 294 3.82 8.82 22.24
C ASP A 294 3.09 9.47 21.04
N PRO A 295 1.84 9.96 21.22
CA PRO A 295 1.09 10.59 20.14
C PRO A 295 1.77 11.78 19.47
N THR A 296 2.72 12.45 20.12
CA THR A 296 3.49 13.56 19.54
C THR A 296 4.55 13.12 18.53
N SER A 297 4.85 11.82 18.48
CA SER A 297 5.90 11.25 17.61
C SER A 297 5.35 10.40 16.47
N LEU A 298 4.04 10.34 16.25
CA LEU A 298 3.41 9.46 15.25
C LEU A 298 3.89 9.71 13.81
N THR A 299 4.29 10.94 13.45
CA THR A 299 4.83 11.27 12.13
C THR A 299 6.17 10.61 11.81
N THR A 300 6.79 9.97 12.79
CA THR A 300 8.04 9.21 12.62
C THR A 300 7.88 7.73 12.96
N ALA A 301 6.71 7.30 13.41
CA ALA A 301 6.39 5.90 13.64
C ALA A 301 6.06 5.22 12.32
N THR A 302 6.73 4.11 12.03
CA THR A 302 6.70 3.41 10.75
C THR A 302 5.79 2.18 10.77
N GLY A 303 5.42 1.68 9.57
CA GLY A 303 4.73 0.41 9.43
C GLY A 303 5.53 -0.76 9.99
N ASP A 304 6.84 -0.82 9.71
CA ASP A 304 7.76 -1.84 10.23
C ASP A 304 7.80 -1.86 11.76
N GLN A 305 7.72 -0.68 12.41
CA GLN A 305 7.68 -0.60 13.87
C GLN A 305 6.38 -1.22 14.40
N ALA A 306 5.23 -0.87 13.85
CA ALA A 306 3.95 -1.41 14.30
C ALA A 306 3.83 -2.92 14.06
N GLU A 307 4.33 -3.41 12.92
CA GLU A 307 4.40 -4.83 12.60
C GLU A 307 5.29 -5.58 13.61
N ALA A 308 6.46 -5.03 13.94
CA ALA A 308 7.39 -5.62 14.91
C ALA A 308 6.80 -5.62 16.34
N GLU A 309 6.11 -4.57 16.75
CA GLU A 309 5.43 -4.52 18.06
C GLU A 309 4.42 -5.65 18.20
N PHE A 310 3.65 -5.97 17.15
CA PHE A 310 2.72 -7.09 17.17
C PHE A 310 3.43 -8.44 17.09
N GLY A 311 4.31 -8.62 16.11
CA GLY A 311 5.01 -9.88 15.85
C GLY A 311 5.93 -10.33 16.98
N GLU A 312 6.47 -9.37 17.76
CA GLU A 312 7.29 -9.63 18.95
C GLU A 312 6.45 -9.80 20.24
N GLY A 313 5.12 -9.77 20.15
CA GLY A 313 4.24 -9.91 21.29
C GLY A 313 4.25 -8.71 22.24
N LYS A 314 4.38 -7.48 21.71
CA LYS A 314 4.35 -6.25 22.47
C LYS A 314 3.00 -5.52 22.42
N ALA A 315 2.06 -6.00 21.60
CA ALA A 315 0.72 -5.49 21.51
C ALA A 315 -0.29 -6.62 21.23
N VAL A 316 -1.52 -6.43 21.74
CA VAL A 316 -2.63 -7.38 21.53
C VAL A 316 -3.31 -7.13 20.19
N PHE A 317 -3.46 -5.85 19.81
CA PHE A 317 -4.23 -5.39 18.66
C PHE A 317 -3.36 -4.67 17.64
N TYR A 318 -3.51 -5.05 16.36
CA TYR A 318 -2.82 -4.46 15.22
C TYR A 318 -3.80 -4.19 14.09
N GLN A 319 -4.14 -2.93 13.83
CA GLN A 319 -4.99 -2.60 12.70
C GLN A 319 -4.20 -2.78 11.41
N ASN A 320 -4.53 -3.82 10.66
CA ASN A 320 -3.95 -4.09 9.34
C ASN A 320 -4.83 -5.09 8.57
N GLY A 321 -4.34 -5.73 7.52
CA GLY A 321 -5.12 -6.57 6.64
C GLY A 321 -4.59 -8.00 6.47
N THR A 322 -5.29 -8.74 5.62
CA THR A 322 -5.00 -10.15 5.31
C THR A 322 -3.60 -10.37 4.74
N TRP A 323 -3.00 -9.38 4.12
CA TRP A 323 -1.63 -9.42 3.58
C TRP A 323 -0.54 -9.60 4.65
N GLU A 324 -0.82 -9.29 5.92
CA GLU A 324 0.13 -9.50 7.03
C GLU A 324 0.28 -10.96 7.45
N TRP A 325 -0.63 -11.84 7.01
CA TRP A 325 -0.65 -13.24 7.44
C TRP A 325 0.68 -13.95 7.24
N ALA A 326 1.27 -13.84 6.05
CA ALA A 326 2.53 -14.50 5.72
C ALA A 326 3.69 -13.96 6.57
N ASN A 327 3.82 -12.62 6.69
CA ASN A 327 4.84 -11.99 7.53
C ASN A 327 4.76 -12.45 8.99
N LEU A 328 3.55 -12.53 9.53
CA LEU A 328 3.33 -12.89 10.92
C LEU A 328 3.55 -14.37 11.18
N THR A 329 3.11 -15.27 10.28
CA THR A 329 3.06 -16.72 10.56
C THR A 329 4.22 -17.51 9.99
N ALA A 330 4.86 -17.06 8.91
CA ALA A 330 5.89 -17.85 8.22
C ALA A 330 7.24 -17.14 8.16
N ASP A 331 7.30 -15.95 7.61
CA ASP A 331 8.56 -15.37 7.14
C ASP A 331 9.35 -14.71 8.28
N LYS A 332 8.77 -13.67 8.87
CA LYS A 332 9.50 -12.77 9.78
C LYS A 332 9.37 -13.15 11.25
N PHE A 333 8.15 -13.44 11.70
CA PHE A 333 7.85 -13.60 13.12
C PHE A 333 7.53 -15.04 13.53
N GLN A 334 7.10 -15.89 12.61
CA GLN A 334 6.78 -17.30 12.85
C GLN A 334 5.79 -17.50 14.03
N MET A 335 4.81 -16.59 14.14
CA MET A 335 3.76 -16.69 15.14
C MET A 335 2.93 -17.96 14.89
N ASN A 336 2.43 -18.56 15.96
CA ASN A 336 1.51 -19.69 15.82
C ASN A 336 0.20 -19.20 15.18
N PRO A 337 -0.21 -19.74 14.00
CA PRO A 337 -1.45 -19.38 13.33
C PRO A 337 -2.71 -19.48 14.19
N ASP A 338 -2.72 -20.40 15.16
CA ASP A 338 -3.85 -20.60 16.06
C ASP A 338 -3.97 -19.50 17.14
N ASP A 339 -2.92 -18.72 17.37
CA ASP A 339 -2.89 -17.67 18.39
C ASP A 339 -3.34 -16.31 17.86
N ILE A 340 -3.52 -16.16 16.55
CA ILE A 340 -3.92 -14.91 15.94
C ILE A 340 -5.22 -15.04 15.13
N THR A 341 -5.97 -13.96 15.06
CA THR A 341 -7.20 -13.82 14.27
C THR A 341 -7.41 -12.38 13.85
N MET A 342 -8.49 -12.09 13.12
CA MET A 342 -8.89 -10.73 12.79
C MET A 342 -10.33 -10.48 13.23
N ILE A 343 -10.58 -9.33 13.83
CA ILE A 343 -11.91 -8.87 14.24
C ILE A 343 -12.28 -7.59 13.47
N PRO A 344 -13.58 -7.23 13.40
CA PRO A 344 -14.00 -5.99 12.75
C PRO A 344 -13.43 -4.73 13.40
N ILE A 345 -13.37 -3.63 12.64
CA ILE A 345 -13.14 -2.30 13.21
C ILE A 345 -14.48 -1.79 13.78
N TYR A 346 -14.54 -1.66 15.08
CA TYR A 346 -15.69 -1.07 15.78
C TYR A 346 -15.42 0.40 16.08
N CYS A 347 -16.41 1.26 15.87
CA CYS A 347 -16.30 2.71 16.06
C CYS A 347 -17.51 3.36 16.76
N GLY A 348 -18.38 2.56 17.36
CA GLY A 348 -19.53 3.00 18.14
C GLY A 348 -20.72 3.44 17.29
N VAL A 349 -20.93 2.81 16.13
CA VAL A 349 -22.12 2.97 15.29
C VAL A 349 -23.17 1.94 15.68
N GLU A 350 -24.42 2.33 15.77
CA GLU A 350 -25.52 1.42 16.10
C GLU A 350 -25.60 0.27 15.10
N GLY A 351 -25.65 -0.98 15.57
CA GLY A 351 -25.72 -2.18 14.76
C GLY A 351 -24.35 -2.70 14.30
N GLU A 352 -23.23 -2.10 14.73
CA GLU A 352 -21.88 -2.53 14.36
C GLU A 352 -21.50 -3.91 14.89
N GLU A 353 -22.23 -4.44 15.88
CA GLU A 353 -22.07 -5.82 16.36
C GLU A 353 -22.33 -6.86 15.25
N ASN A 354 -23.03 -6.46 14.19
CA ASN A 354 -23.28 -7.29 13.00
C ASN A 354 -22.31 -7.01 11.87
N ALA A 355 -21.31 -6.13 12.06
CA ALA A 355 -20.29 -5.88 11.08
C ALA A 355 -19.30 -7.06 10.99
N GLY A 356 -18.85 -7.36 9.79
CA GLY A 356 -17.70 -8.19 9.49
C GLY A 356 -16.47 -7.34 9.16
N LEU A 357 -15.49 -7.94 8.48
CA LEU A 357 -14.28 -7.26 8.05
C LEU A 357 -14.58 -6.24 6.94
N CYS A 358 -13.67 -5.29 6.77
CA CYS A 358 -13.69 -4.38 5.63
C CYS A 358 -13.08 -5.09 4.42
N SER A 359 -13.91 -5.41 3.42
CA SER A 359 -13.49 -6.23 2.27
C SER A 359 -13.61 -5.47 0.95
N GLY A 360 -12.61 -5.63 0.07
CA GLY A 360 -12.55 -4.96 -1.21
C GLY A 360 -11.23 -5.21 -1.93
N THR A 361 -10.90 -4.37 -2.90
CA THR A 361 -9.62 -4.44 -3.59
C THR A 361 -9.18 -3.07 -4.12
N GLU A 362 -7.87 -2.85 -4.15
CA GLU A 362 -7.14 -1.91 -5.00
C GLU A 362 -6.21 -2.67 -5.96
N ASN A 363 -6.34 -4.00 -6.02
CA ASN A 363 -5.51 -4.90 -6.83
C ASN A 363 -6.22 -5.21 -8.16
N CYS A 364 -6.35 -4.20 -9.03
CA CYS A 364 -6.95 -4.37 -10.35
C CYS A 364 -5.87 -4.27 -11.42
N LEU A 365 -5.73 -5.31 -12.24
CA LEU A 365 -4.73 -5.38 -13.31
C LEU A 365 -5.33 -4.90 -14.63
N ALA A 366 -4.62 -3.99 -15.29
CA ALA A 366 -4.87 -3.53 -16.64
C ALA A 366 -3.76 -4.01 -17.59
N VAL A 367 -4.15 -4.39 -18.80
CA VAL A 367 -3.23 -4.70 -19.91
C VAL A 367 -2.99 -3.42 -20.69
N ASN A 368 -1.73 -3.11 -20.99
CA ASN A 368 -1.35 -1.88 -21.69
C ASN A 368 -1.78 -1.90 -23.15
N SER A 369 -2.78 -1.09 -23.51
CA SER A 369 -3.30 -0.93 -24.87
C SER A 369 -2.27 -0.33 -25.86
N GLN A 370 -1.24 0.34 -25.36
CA GLN A 370 -0.17 0.94 -26.15
C GLN A 370 0.98 -0.05 -26.41
N ALA A 371 0.99 -1.23 -25.81
CA ALA A 371 1.94 -2.28 -26.12
C ALA A 371 1.69 -2.87 -27.52
N SER A 372 2.69 -3.54 -28.11
CA SER A 372 2.49 -4.25 -29.38
C SER A 372 1.42 -5.33 -29.24
N GLU A 373 0.72 -5.66 -30.32
CA GLU A 373 -0.29 -6.74 -30.31
C GLU A 373 0.26 -8.07 -29.77
N ALA A 374 1.52 -8.39 -30.11
CA ALA A 374 2.20 -9.58 -29.59
C ALA A 374 2.40 -9.52 -28.06
N ASN A 375 2.76 -8.37 -27.50
CA ASN A 375 2.90 -8.18 -26.07
C ASN A 375 1.54 -8.16 -25.34
N GLN A 376 0.51 -7.58 -25.94
CA GLN A 376 -0.86 -7.63 -25.39
C GLN A 376 -1.35 -9.09 -25.30
N GLN A 377 -1.20 -9.86 -26.39
CA GLN A 377 -1.61 -11.27 -26.42
C GLN A 377 -0.79 -12.10 -25.42
N ALA A 378 0.53 -11.95 -25.38
CA ALA A 378 1.38 -12.64 -24.42
C ALA A 378 0.96 -12.31 -22.95
N THR A 379 0.54 -11.06 -22.68
CA THR A 379 0.06 -10.65 -21.36
C THR A 379 -1.29 -11.28 -21.03
N LEU A 380 -2.22 -11.34 -21.97
CA LEU A 380 -3.50 -12.03 -21.79
C LEU A 380 -3.33 -13.53 -21.56
N ASP A 381 -2.42 -14.17 -22.30
CA ASP A 381 -2.09 -15.59 -22.14
C ASP A 381 -1.43 -15.84 -20.77
N PHE A 382 -0.57 -14.94 -20.32
CA PHE A 382 0.01 -14.97 -18.96
C PHE A 382 -1.08 -14.88 -17.90
N LEU A 383 -1.99 -13.92 -17.98
CA LEU A 383 -3.10 -13.77 -17.03
C LEU A 383 -3.99 -15.03 -17.01
N LYS A 384 -4.31 -15.59 -18.18
CA LYS A 384 -5.05 -16.85 -18.28
C LYS A 384 -4.30 -18.01 -17.62
N TRP A 385 -2.99 -18.13 -17.88
CA TRP A 385 -2.15 -19.16 -17.26
C TRP A 385 -2.09 -19.02 -15.74
N CYS A 386 -1.97 -17.78 -15.22
CA CYS A 386 -1.95 -17.52 -13.77
C CYS A 386 -3.20 -18.07 -13.05
N VAL A 387 -4.36 -18.02 -13.68
CA VAL A 387 -5.64 -18.40 -13.05
C VAL A 387 -6.14 -19.79 -13.44
N THR A 388 -5.38 -20.52 -14.28
CA THR A 388 -5.75 -21.87 -14.73
C THR A 388 -4.67 -22.92 -14.51
N SER A 389 -3.41 -22.54 -14.36
CA SER A 389 -2.33 -23.48 -14.06
C SER A 389 -2.23 -23.73 -12.54
N GLU A 390 -1.78 -24.95 -12.18
CA GLU A 390 -1.56 -25.31 -10.77
C GLU A 390 -0.59 -24.33 -10.09
N LYS A 391 0.51 -23.98 -10.78
CA LYS A 391 1.52 -23.07 -10.23
C LYS A 391 1.01 -21.63 -10.11
N GLY A 392 0.24 -21.16 -11.09
CA GLY A 392 -0.39 -19.83 -11.04
C GLY A 392 -1.33 -19.71 -9.85
N ILE A 393 -2.25 -20.66 -9.71
CA ILE A 393 -3.24 -20.69 -8.62
C ILE A 393 -2.55 -20.79 -7.25
N GLU A 394 -1.55 -21.69 -7.09
CA GLU A 394 -0.76 -21.82 -5.87
C GLU A 394 -0.18 -20.46 -5.44
N VAL A 395 0.51 -19.78 -6.36
CA VAL A 395 1.17 -18.50 -6.05
C VAL A 395 0.15 -17.40 -5.78
N LEU A 396 -0.84 -17.21 -6.64
CA LEU A 396 -1.83 -16.14 -6.45
C LEU A 396 -2.60 -16.32 -5.13
N SER A 397 -3.00 -17.55 -4.82
CA SER A 397 -3.73 -17.86 -3.57
C SER A 397 -2.86 -17.73 -2.31
N SER A 398 -1.53 -17.74 -2.44
CA SER A 398 -0.63 -17.46 -1.32
C SER A 398 -0.50 -15.98 -1.02
N ILE A 399 -0.81 -15.12 -1.99
CA ILE A 399 -0.75 -13.66 -1.87
C ILE A 399 -2.05 -13.09 -1.30
N GLY A 400 -3.21 -13.64 -1.71
CA GLY A 400 -4.51 -13.20 -1.26
C GLY A 400 -5.66 -14.03 -1.82
N ASP A 401 -6.88 -13.67 -1.50
CA ASP A 401 -8.06 -14.37 -2.01
C ASP A 401 -8.30 -13.96 -3.46
N ILE A 402 -8.47 -14.95 -4.34
CA ILE A 402 -8.61 -14.73 -5.78
C ILE A 402 -10.05 -15.02 -6.27
N PRO A 403 -10.66 -14.13 -7.09
CA PRO A 403 -12.04 -14.29 -7.55
C PRO A 403 -12.14 -15.18 -8.80
N PHE A 404 -11.47 -16.34 -8.83
CA PHE A 404 -11.41 -17.23 -10.00
C PHE A 404 -11.95 -18.61 -9.69
N LYS A 405 -12.46 -19.31 -10.73
CA LYS A 405 -13.14 -20.60 -10.62
C LYS A 405 -12.32 -21.70 -9.95
N GLN A 406 -11.00 -21.65 -10.07
CA GLN A 406 -10.10 -22.66 -9.51
C GLN A 406 -9.47 -22.24 -8.18
N ALA A 407 -9.96 -21.13 -7.56
CA ALA A 407 -9.48 -20.69 -6.27
C ALA A 407 -9.66 -21.81 -5.22
N PRO A 408 -8.60 -22.17 -4.47
CA PRO A 408 -8.73 -23.08 -3.34
C PRO A 408 -9.40 -22.37 -2.17
N GLU A 409 -9.77 -23.15 -1.14
CA GLU A 409 -10.08 -22.58 0.17
C GLU A 409 -8.83 -21.79 0.70
N SER A 410 -9.05 -20.59 1.22
CA SER A 410 -7.95 -19.72 1.65
C SER A 410 -7.11 -20.38 2.76
N ALA A 411 -5.81 -20.43 2.57
CA ALA A 411 -4.86 -20.84 3.61
C ALA A 411 -4.67 -19.74 4.68
N ASN A 412 -5.07 -18.50 4.38
CA ASN A 412 -4.96 -17.35 5.24
C ASN A 412 -6.02 -17.39 6.36
N GLY A 413 -5.58 -17.44 7.62
CA GLY A 413 -6.49 -17.53 8.77
C GLY A 413 -7.36 -16.28 8.95
N PHE A 414 -6.87 -15.09 8.54
CA PHE A 414 -7.65 -13.86 8.59
C PHE A 414 -8.77 -13.86 7.55
N SER A 415 -8.48 -14.34 6.34
CA SER A 415 -9.51 -14.51 5.29
C SER A 415 -10.58 -15.51 5.72
N ARG A 416 -10.18 -16.65 6.33
CA ARG A 416 -11.14 -17.61 6.88
C ARG A 416 -12.02 -17.00 7.97
N ALA A 417 -11.44 -16.19 8.89
CA ALA A 417 -12.22 -15.49 9.91
C ALA A 417 -13.28 -14.55 9.28
N GLY A 418 -12.91 -13.81 8.23
CA GLY A 418 -13.86 -12.98 7.48
C GLY A 418 -14.97 -13.80 6.81
N ALA A 419 -14.63 -14.90 6.15
CA ALA A 419 -15.60 -15.81 5.53
C ALA A 419 -16.55 -16.42 6.56
N GLU A 420 -16.06 -16.81 7.74
CA GLU A 420 -16.89 -17.31 8.84
C GLU A 420 -17.85 -16.24 9.36
N MET A 421 -17.42 -15.00 9.49
CA MET A 421 -18.30 -13.88 9.88
C MET A 421 -19.46 -13.72 8.90
N LEU A 422 -19.18 -13.75 7.58
CA LEU A 422 -20.21 -13.67 6.55
C LEU A 422 -21.17 -14.88 6.59
N ALA A 423 -20.64 -16.08 6.78
CA ALA A 423 -21.44 -17.31 6.93
C ALA A 423 -22.36 -17.25 8.15
N ASN A 424 -21.95 -16.55 9.22
CA ASN A 424 -22.74 -16.30 10.42
C ASN A 424 -23.70 -15.11 10.30
N GLY A 425 -23.87 -14.54 9.11
CA GLY A 425 -24.84 -13.47 8.81
C GLY A 425 -24.36 -12.06 9.13
N LYS A 426 -23.07 -11.86 9.39
CA LYS A 426 -22.50 -10.51 9.47
C LYS A 426 -22.37 -9.91 8.06
N TYR A 427 -22.43 -8.58 7.94
CA TYR A 427 -22.23 -7.89 6.67
C TYR A 427 -20.76 -7.46 6.50
N ALA A 428 -20.25 -7.49 5.27
CA ALA A 428 -18.94 -6.90 4.95
C ALA A 428 -19.03 -5.36 4.92
N CYS A 429 -18.04 -4.69 5.48
CA CYS A 429 -17.85 -3.27 5.26
C CYS A 429 -17.11 -3.09 3.94
N THR A 430 -17.75 -2.53 2.92
CA THR A 430 -17.09 -2.28 1.63
C THR A 430 -16.04 -1.17 1.74
N TRP A 431 -15.09 -1.17 0.81
CA TRP A 431 -14.06 -0.13 0.73
C TRP A 431 -14.63 1.15 0.11
N ALA A 432 -15.47 1.87 0.88
CA ALA A 432 -16.09 3.12 0.47
C ALA A 432 -15.06 4.21 0.12
N PHE A 433 -13.87 4.15 0.70
CA PHE A 433 -12.78 5.07 0.36
C PHE A 433 -12.29 4.96 -1.10
N ASN A 434 -12.58 3.88 -1.81
CA ASN A 434 -12.29 3.76 -3.24
C ASN A 434 -13.02 4.81 -4.09
N LEU A 435 -14.08 5.43 -3.55
CA LEU A 435 -14.76 6.56 -4.17
C LEU A 435 -14.12 7.92 -3.85
N THR A 436 -13.03 7.96 -3.07
CA THR A 436 -12.37 9.21 -2.69
C THR A 436 -11.77 9.89 -3.91
N PRO A 437 -12.09 11.18 -4.17
CA PRO A 437 -11.45 11.95 -5.25
C PRO A 437 -9.99 12.21 -4.90
N ASN A 438 -9.09 12.17 -5.91
CA ASN A 438 -7.65 12.41 -5.75
C ASN A 438 -7.09 11.81 -4.44
N VAL A 439 -7.29 10.52 -4.26
CA VAL A 439 -7.13 9.81 -2.97
C VAL A 439 -5.81 10.11 -2.25
N ASP A 440 -4.70 10.24 -2.97
CA ASP A 440 -3.39 10.51 -2.37
C ASP A 440 -3.31 11.93 -1.78
N SER A 441 -3.83 12.94 -2.49
CA SER A 441 -3.91 14.33 -2.00
C SER A 441 -4.85 14.43 -0.79
N PHE A 442 -6.01 13.77 -0.87
CA PHE A 442 -6.97 13.70 0.23
C PHE A 442 -6.33 13.08 1.48
N ARG A 443 -5.69 11.91 1.33
CA ARG A 443 -5.00 11.21 2.43
C ARG A 443 -3.90 12.06 3.05
N ALA A 444 -3.06 12.72 2.25
CA ALA A 444 -1.98 13.58 2.74
C ALA A 444 -2.50 14.74 3.59
N THR A 445 -3.62 15.35 3.17
CA THR A 445 -4.29 16.42 3.92
C THR A 445 -4.86 15.90 5.23
N LEU A 446 -5.52 14.74 5.22
CA LEU A 446 -6.08 14.10 6.40
C LEU A 446 -4.99 13.69 7.40
N VAL A 447 -3.89 13.08 6.95
CA VAL A 447 -2.73 12.71 7.78
C VAL A 447 -2.14 13.93 8.48
N THR A 448 -2.02 15.05 7.78
CA THR A 448 -1.54 16.32 8.39
C THR A 448 -2.45 16.78 9.53
N ALA A 449 -3.76 16.69 9.34
CA ALA A 449 -4.74 17.08 10.37
C ALA A 449 -4.76 16.11 11.56
N LEU A 450 -4.71 14.79 11.29
CA LEU A 450 -4.61 13.75 12.34
C LEU A 450 -3.34 13.92 13.18
N ALA A 451 -2.19 14.22 12.54
CA ALA A 451 -0.93 14.48 13.25
C ALA A 451 -1.01 15.71 14.15
N ALA A 452 -1.64 16.79 13.68
CA ALA A 452 -1.85 17.99 14.48
C ALA A 452 -2.78 17.74 15.68
N TYR A 453 -3.85 16.97 15.47
CA TYR A 453 -4.76 16.57 16.55
C TYR A 453 -4.04 15.69 17.58
N SER A 454 -3.33 14.66 17.15
CA SER A 454 -2.64 13.73 18.04
C SER A 454 -1.55 14.40 18.87
N ALA A 455 -0.84 15.39 18.31
CA ALA A 455 0.17 16.15 19.03
C ALA A 455 -0.43 17.11 20.08
N ALA A 456 -1.68 17.55 19.92
CA ALA A 456 -2.37 18.46 20.83
C ALA A 456 -3.89 18.23 20.77
N PRO A 457 -4.41 17.16 21.41
CA PRO A 457 -5.83 16.84 21.37
C PRO A 457 -6.68 17.98 21.90
N SER A 458 -7.62 18.46 21.09
CA SER A 458 -8.59 19.52 21.44
C SER A 458 -9.72 19.53 20.42
N ASP A 459 -10.88 20.08 20.79
CA ASP A 459 -12.00 20.22 19.87
C ASP A 459 -11.61 21.03 18.63
N ALA A 460 -10.83 22.10 18.78
CA ALA A 460 -10.40 22.93 17.66
C ALA A 460 -9.49 22.19 16.67
N ASN A 461 -8.62 21.29 17.15
CA ASN A 461 -7.79 20.47 16.28
C ASN A 461 -8.59 19.32 15.67
N TRP A 462 -9.61 18.80 16.36
CA TRP A 462 -10.54 17.84 15.78
C TRP A 462 -11.42 18.49 14.70
N ASP A 463 -11.89 19.70 14.88
CA ASP A 463 -12.57 20.48 13.84
C ASP A 463 -11.67 20.62 12.58
N GLY A 464 -10.35 20.70 12.78
CA GLY A 464 -9.38 20.66 11.68
C GLY A 464 -9.40 19.31 10.93
N VAL A 465 -9.54 18.19 11.63
CA VAL A 465 -9.68 16.86 11.02
C VAL A 465 -11.01 16.76 10.26
N VAL A 466 -12.12 17.19 10.86
CA VAL A 466 -13.44 17.21 10.21
C VAL A 466 -13.38 18.04 8.93
N LYS A 467 -12.75 19.22 8.98
CA LYS A 467 -12.58 20.08 7.81
C LYS A 467 -11.70 19.43 6.72
N ALA A 468 -10.58 18.82 7.10
CA ALA A 468 -9.71 18.10 6.16
C ALA A 468 -10.46 16.95 5.48
N PHE A 469 -11.38 16.30 6.19
CA PHE A 469 -12.20 15.21 5.67
C PHE A 469 -13.33 15.72 4.77
N VAL A 470 -14.20 16.59 5.27
CA VAL A 470 -15.42 17.02 4.57
C VAL A 470 -15.14 18.06 3.48
N ASP A 471 -14.46 19.17 3.86
CA ASP A 471 -14.12 20.22 2.87
C ASP A 471 -13.03 19.73 1.93
N GLY A 472 -12.09 18.86 2.42
CA GLY A 472 -11.06 18.23 1.60
C GLY A 472 -11.65 17.34 0.51
N TRP A 473 -12.68 16.54 0.82
CA TRP A 473 -13.39 15.74 -0.19
C TRP A 473 -13.97 16.63 -1.31
N ALA A 474 -14.72 17.68 -0.94
CA ALA A 474 -15.32 18.58 -1.92
C ALA A 474 -14.28 19.30 -2.78
N TYR A 475 -13.17 19.72 -2.15
CA TYR A 475 -12.06 20.36 -2.86
C TYR A 475 -11.41 19.42 -3.88
N GLU A 476 -11.08 18.18 -3.47
CA GLU A 476 -10.44 17.22 -4.37
C GLU A 476 -11.39 16.75 -5.48
N TYR A 477 -12.70 16.68 -5.20
CA TYR A 477 -13.70 16.43 -6.23
C TYR A 477 -13.75 17.55 -7.28
N ASP A 478 -13.69 18.80 -6.85
CA ASP A 478 -13.66 19.96 -7.77
C ASP A 478 -12.37 19.98 -8.60
N VAL A 479 -11.22 19.63 -7.99
CA VAL A 479 -9.93 19.54 -8.71
C VAL A 479 -9.95 18.42 -9.76
N GLU A 480 -10.52 17.27 -9.46
CA GLU A 480 -10.60 16.12 -10.38
C GLU A 480 -11.53 16.38 -11.57
N ASN A 481 -12.53 17.25 -11.42
CA ASN A 481 -13.60 17.47 -12.43
C ASN A 481 -13.53 18.82 -13.15
N ASN A 482 -12.53 19.70 -12.87
CA ASN A 482 -12.28 20.97 -13.51
C ASN A 482 -10.93 21.01 -14.23
#